data_668aceda986ebf47ebe308aac165eb82
#
_entry.id   668aceda986ebf47ebe308aac165eb82
#
_cell.length_a   1.000
_cell.length_b   1.000
_cell.length_c   1.000
_cell.angle_alpha   90.00
_cell.angle_beta   90.00
_cell.angle_gamma   90.00
#
_symmetry.space_group_name_H-M   'P 1'
#
loop_
_entity.id
_entity.type
_entity.pdbx_description
1 polymer ?
#
loop_
_entity_poly.entity_id
_entity_poly.type
_entity_poly.pdbx_seq_one_letter_code
_entity_poly.pdbx_strand_id
1 'polypeptide(L)'
;AKLLHMIRSHGFTDIFLLVALIGILNAIPGMSNSVVCIFAGLCYGPIVGFLINWVGNILGNSTVMSIIRKINLSKRVKKSKILHYLLQQKHPLIALTIGFMIPVIPSVLVNYAGARLNVSRKRYLAMVTVGMAPTSFLYAFGGDAIFKGNIRRLIGVAIAILILIGCYLLVRKIWQNHEEKAATK
;
A
#
# COMPACT_ATOMS: atom_id res chain seq x y z
N ALA A 1 -11.30 0.71 -30.57
CA ALA A 1 -12.40 1.55 -30.10
C ALA A 1 -13.52 0.76 -29.41
N LYS A 2 -14.03 -0.34 -29.99
CA LYS A 2 -15.14 -1.16 -29.40
C LYS A 2 -14.77 -1.80 -28.04
N LEU A 3 -13.58 -2.38 -27.90
CA LEU A 3 -13.10 -3.00 -26.66
C LEU A 3 -13.00 -1.94 -25.52
N LEU A 4 -12.57 -0.74 -25.85
CA LEU A 4 -12.50 0.43 -24.96
C LEU A 4 -13.87 0.83 -24.43
N HIS A 5 -14.88 0.84 -25.31
CA HIS A 5 -16.24 1.18 -24.94
C HIS A 5 -16.88 0.12 -24.06
N MET A 6 -16.62 -1.18 -24.34
CA MET A 6 -17.08 -2.28 -23.49
C MET A 6 -16.45 -2.26 -22.10
N ILE A 7 -15.14 -1.98 -21.99
CA ILE A 7 -14.44 -1.91 -20.70
C ILE A 7 -14.89 -0.69 -19.87
N ARG A 8 -15.30 0.41 -20.51
CA ARG A 8 -15.74 1.65 -19.83
C ARG A 8 -17.25 1.77 -19.63
N SER A 9 -18.05 0.87 -20.18
CA SER A 9 -19.51 0.84 -19.99
C SER A 9 -19.95 0.23 -18.65
N HIS A 10 -19.00 0.06 -17.72
CA HIS A 10 -19.24 -0.59 -16.43
C HIS A 10 -19.98 0.34 -15.46
N GLY A 11 -21.04 -0.21 -14.87
CA GLY A 11 -21.88 0.49 -13.90
C GLY A 11 -21.28 0.53 -12.48
N PHE A 12 -22.01 1.16 -11.56
CA PHE A 12 -21.65 1.22 -10.13
C PHE A 12 -21.40 -0.16 -9.50
N THR A 13 -22.07 -1.20 -9.99
CA THR A 13 -21.91 -2.59 -9.51
C THR A 13 -20.48 -3.08 -9.69
N ASP A 14 -19.85 -2.78 -10.84
CA ASP A 14 -18.51 -3.26 -11.15
C ASP A 14 -17.45 -2.53 -10.29
N ILE A 15 -17.68 -1.25 -10.00
CA ILE A 15 -16.84 -0.50 -9.06
C ILE A 15 -16.87 -1.14 -7.67
N PHE A 16 -18.08 -1.47 -7.20
CA PHE A 16 -18.27 -2.14 -5.91
C PHE A 16 -17.58 -3.51 -5.88
N LEU A 17 -17.70 -4.30 -6.95
CA LEU A 17 -17.04 -5.59 -7.08
C LEU A 17 -15.51 -5.45 -7.06
N LEU A 18 -14.95 -4.46 -7.73
CA LEU A 18 -13.50 -4.20 -7.71
C LEU A 18 -13.02 -3.79 -6.32
N VAL A 19 -13.73 -2.89 -5.65
CA VAL A 19 -13.41 -2.49 -4.26
C VAL A 19 -13.42 -3.72 -3.34
N ALA A 20 -14.47 -4.56 -3.46
CA ALA A 20 -14.58 -5.79 -2.69
C ALA A 20 -13.45 -6.77 -3.01
N LEU A 21 -13.12 -6.96 -4.29
CA LEU A 21 -12.04 -7.83 -4.73
C LEU A 21 -10.67 -7.38 -4.20
N ILE A 22 -10.37 -6.08 -4.29
CA ILE A 22 -9.13 -5.50 -3.72
C ILE A 22 -9.10 -5.74 -2.21
N GLY A 23 -10.22 -5.53 -1.52
CA GLY A 23 -10.34 -5.78 -0.09
C GLY A 23 -10.09 -7.25 0.27
N ILE A 24 -10.67 -8.18 -0.46
CA ILE A 24 -10.50 -9.63 -0.26
C ILE A 24 -9.05 -10.05 -0.53
N LEU A 25 -8.45 -9.60 -1.63
CA LEU A 25 -7.07 -9.94 -1.97
C LEU A 25 -6.08 -9.41 -0.92
N ASN A 26 -6.33 -8.22 -0.36
CA ASN A 26 -5.55 -7.73 0.76
C ASN A 26 -5.69 -8.59 2.02
N ALA A 27 -6.83 -9.24 2.21
CA ALA A 27 -7.07 -10.09 3.38
C ALA A 27 -6.31 -11.41 3.32
N ILE A 28 -5.85 -11.84 2.14
CA ILE A 28 -5.11 -13.09 1.94
C ILE A 28 -3.60 -12.81 2.05
N PRO A 29 -2.92 -13.27 3.12
CA PRO A 29 -1.50 -13.05 3.29
C PRO A 29 -0.69 -13.68 2.15
N GLY A 30 0.15 -12.87 1.49
CA GLY A 30 1.02 -13.31 0.40
C GLY A 30 0.42 -13.15 -1.00
N MET A 31 -0.84 -12.76 -1.13
CA MET A 31 -1.40 -12.35 -2.43
C MET A 31 -1.14 -10.87 -2.68
N SER A 32 -0.75 -10.56 -3.92
CA SER A 32 -0.57 -9.18 -4.37
C SER A 32 -1.85 -8.71 -5.08
N ASN A 33 -2.40 -7.61 -4.63
CA ASN A 33 -3.53 -6.95 -5.28
C ASN A 33 -3.10 -5.95 -6.36
N SER A 34 -1.80 -5.81 -6.60
CA SER A 34 -1.24 -4.83 -7.54
C SER A 34 -1.83 -4.95 -8.94
N VAL A 35 -2.01 -6.19 -9.43
CA VAL A 35 -2.59 -6.44 -10.76
C VAL A 35 -4.01 -5.89 -10.85
N VAL A 36 -4.85 -6.12 -9.84
CA VAL A 36 -6.23 -5.63 -9.80
C VAL A 36 -6.26 -4.10 -9.67
N CYS A 37 -5.35 -3.54 -8.89
CA CYS A 37 -5.22 -2.09 -8.75
C CYS A 37 -4.78 -1.40 -10.07
N ILE A 38 -3.85 -2.01 -10.82
CA ILE A 38 -3.44 -1.56 -12.16
C ILE A 38 -4.63 -1.69 -13.11
N PHE A 39 -5.35 -2.79 -13.06
CA PHE A 39 -6.54 -3.03 -13.88
C PHE A 39 -7.65 -2.00 -13.60
N ALA A 40 -7.88 -1.62 -12.36
CA ALA A 40 -8.81 -0.55 -12.01
C ALA A 40 -8.43 0.78 -12.69
N GLY A 41 -7.13 1.13 -12.68
CA GLY A 41 -6.63 2.32 -13.39
C GLY A 41 -6.80 2.23 -14.91
N LEU A 42 -6.59 1.05 -15.47
CA LEU A 42 -6.75 0.76 -16.89
C LEU A 42 -8.22 0.91 -17.34
N CYS A 43 -9.17 0.35 -16.57
CA CYS A 43 -10.58 0.35 -16.92
C CYS A 43 -11.26 1.69 -16.63
N TYR A 44 -11.02 2.29 -15.48
CA TYR A 44 -11.74 3.47 -14.99
C TYR A 44 -10.95 4.76 -15.10
N GLY A 45 -9.71 4.68 -15.56
CA GLY A 45 -8.80 5.83 -15.65
C GLY A 45 -8.17 6.20 -14.31
N PRO A 46 -7.33 7.28 -14.30
CA PRO A 46 -6.44 7.54 -13.18
C PRO A 46 -7.16 7.98 -11.90
N ILE A 47 -8.21 8.81 -12.01
CA ILE A 47 -8.87 9.38 -10.84
C ILE A 47 -9.83 8.37 -10.21
N VAL A 48 -10.74 7.80 -10.99
CA VAL A 48 -11.71 6.81 -10.48
C VAL A 48 -10.98 5.53 -10.05
N GLY A 49 -10.00 5.06 -10.83
CA GLY A 49 -9.16 3.94 -10.47
C GLY A 49 -8.37 4.18 -9.17
N PHE A 50 -7.88 5.41 -8.94
CA PHE A 50 -7.27 5.78 -7.67
C PHE A 50 -8.25 5.63 -6.50
N LEU A 51 -9.46 6.16 -6.63
CA LEU A 51 -10.46 6.08 -5.55
C LEU A 51 -10.85 4.64 -5.25
N ILE A 52 -11.06 3.81 -6.29
CA ILE A 52 -11.34 2.38 -6.15
C ILE A 52 -10.20 1.69 -5.38
N ASN A 53 -8.96 1.91 -5.81
CA ASN A 53 -7.77 1.34 -5.18
C ASN A 53 -7.63 1.80 -3.73
N TRP A 54 -7.78 3.09 -3.49
CA TRP A 54 -7.60 3.70 -2.18
C TRP A 54 -8.61 3.17 -1.16
N VAL A 55 -9.90 3.22 -1.52
CA VAL A 55 -10.98 2.70 -0.66
C VAL A 55 -10.84 1.19 -0.44
N GLY A 56 -10.61 0.42 -1.51
CA GLY A 56 -10.42 -1.03 -1.43
C GLY A 56 -9.24 -1.42 -0.54
N ASN A 57 -8.11 -0.70 -0.66
CA ASN A 57 -6.93 -0.92 0.17
C ASN A 57 -7.17 -0.55 1.64
N ILE A 58 -7.87 0.55 1.93
CA ILE A 58 -8.21 0.94 3.32
C ILE A 58 -9.10 -0.13 3.97
N LEU A 59 -10.17 -0.55 3.29
CA LEU A 59 -11.10 -1.57 3.78
C LEU A 59 -10.40 -2.91 3.98
N GLY A 60 -9.65 -3.36 2.97
CA GLY A 60 -8.92 -4.62 3.02
C GLY A 60 -7.90 -4.67 4.15
N ASN A 61 -7.03 -3.66 4.26
CA ASN A 61 -6.04 -3.60 5.33
C ASN A 61 -6.67 -3.45 6.72
N SER A 62 -7.78 -2.73 6.86
CA SER A 62 -8.52 -2.63 8.13
C SER A 62 -9.12 -3.97 8.55
N THR A 63 -9.60 -4.75 7.60
CA THR A 63 -10.07 -6.12 7.81
C THR A 63 -8.92 -7.03 8.24
N VAL A 64 -7.79 -6.99 7.52
CA VAL A 64 -6.56 -7.73 7.88
C VAL A 64 -6.09 -7.42 9.28
N MET A 65 -6.04 -6.13 9.65
CA MET A 65 -5.66 -5.69 10.98
C MET A 65 -6.56 -6.30 12.06
N SER A 66 -7.86 -6.32 11.81
CA SER A 66 -8.86 -6.89 12.74
C SER A 66 -8.70 -8.41 12.89
N ILE A 67 -8.40 -9.10 11.80
CA ILE A 67 -8.13 -10.55 11.77
C ILE A 67 -6.83 -10.86 12.49
N ILE A 68 -5.75 -10.13 12.20
CA ILE A 68 -4.41 -10.35 12.79
C ILE A 68 -4.44 -10.22 14.32
N ARG A 69 -5.26 -9.32 14.86
CA ARG A 69 -5.43 -9.18 16.31
C ARG A 69 -6.03 -10.43 16.98
N LYS A 70 -6.76 -11.25 16.23
CA LYS A 70 -7.44 -12.45 16.72
C LYS A 70 -6.66 -13.74 16.46
N ILE A 71 -5.71 -13.74 15.50
CA ILE A 71 -5.03 -14.93 15.00
C ILE A 71 -3.53 -14.83 15.24
N ASN A 72 -2.91 -15.96 15.67
CA ASN A 72 -1.46 -16.10 15.70
C ASN A 72 -0.92 -16.33 14.28
N LEU A 73 -0.27 -15.33 13.71
CA LEU A 73 0.35 -15.43 12.40
C LEU A 73 1.52 -16.42 12.36
N SER A 74 1.74 -16.95 11.15
CA SER A 74 2.79 -17.89 10.81
C SER A 74 4.18 -17.47 11.32
N LYS A 75 4.99 -18.44 11.73
CA LYS A 75 6.41 -18.26 12.13
C LYS A 75 7.23 -17.49 11.08
N ARG A 76 6.86 -17.61 9.79
CA ARG A 76 7.55 -16.93 8.67
C ARG A 76 7.38 -15.42 8.72
N VAL A 77 6.18 -14.93 9.05
CA VAL A 77 5.91 -13.49 9.22
C VAL A 77 6.69 -12.95 10.41
N LYS A 78 6.71 -13.68 11.52
CA LYS A 78 7.42 -13.30 12.75
C LYS A 78 8.94 -13.19 12.58
N LYS A 79 9.54 -13.94 11.65
CA LYS A 79 10.99 -13.95 11.35
C LYS A 79 11.40 -12.88 10.32
N SER A 80 10.48 -12.07 9.80
CA SER A 80 10.81 -11.06 8.80
C SER A 80 11.70 -9.95 9.35
N LYS A 81 12.84 -9.69 8.69
CA LYS A 81 13.74 -8.56 9.02
C LYS A 81 13.02 -7.21 8.93
N ILE A 82 12.11 -7.06 7.95
CA ILE A 82 11.31 -5.85 7.78
C ILE A 82 10.41 -5.63 9.00
N LEU A 83 9.76 -6.69 9.48
CA LEU A 83 8.93 -6.62 10.68
C LEU A 83 9.74 -6.19 11.90
N HIS A 84 10.89 -6.81 12.10
CA HIS A 84 11.79 -6.48 13.22
C HIS A 84 12.20 -5.01 13.18
N TYR A 85 12.59 -4.53 11.98
CA TYR A 85 12.90 -3.12 11.75
C TYR A 85 11.72 -2.20 12.09
N LEU A 86 10.49 -2.51 11.63
CA LEU A 86 9.30 -1.69 11.91
C LEU A 86 8.96 -1.61 13.40
N LEU A 87 9.20 -2.69 14.15
CA LEU A 87 8.93 -2.76 15.59
C LEU A 87 9.92 -1.97 16.45
N GLN A 88 11.15 -1.79 15.97
CA GLN A 88 12.23 -1.12 16.71
C GLN A 88 12.28 0.40 16.51
N GLN A 89 11.41 0.97 15.68
CA GLN A 89 11.46 2.40 15.37
C GLN A 89 11.04 3.28 16.55
N LYS A 90 11.76 4.40 16.78
CA LYS A 90 11.40 5.40 17.81
C LYS A 90 10.03 6.04 17.57
N HIS A 91 9.66 6.21 16.29
CA HIS A 91 8.37 6.75 15.87
C HIS A 91 7.58 5.71 15.06
N PRO A 92 7.01 4.70 15.72
CA PRO A 92 6.44 3.55 15.04
C PRO A 92 5.27 3.91 14.12
N LEU A 93 4.46 4.91 14.47
CA LEU A 93 3.33 5.32 13.62
C LEU A 93 3.80 5.89 12.29
N ILE A 94 4.87 6.69 12.28
CA ILE A 94 5.45 7.25 11.05
C ILE A 94 6.06 6.11 10.22
N ALA A 95 6.80 5.20 10.84
CA ALA A 95 7.40 4.07 10.16
C ALA A 95 6.37 3.16 9.50
N LEU A 96 5.25 2.91 10.18
CA LEU A 96 4.15 2.12 9.64
C LEU A 96 3.43 2.85 8.49
N THR A 97 3.24 4.16 8.60
CA THR A 97 2.65 4.97 7.51
C THR A 97 3.54 4.92 6.27
N ILE A 98 4.85 5.11 6.43
CA ILE A 98 5.83 4.98 5.35
C ILE A 98 5.86 3.55 4.80
N GLY A 99 5.73 2.55 5.68
CA GLY A 99 5.63 1.14 5.28
C GLY A 99 4.48 0.87 4.32
N PHE A 100 3.33 1.51 4.51
CA PHE A 100 2.21 1.44 3.57
C PHE A 100 2.44 2.21 2.25
N MET A 101 3.25 3.28 2.28
CA MET A 101 3.56 4.07 1.07
C MET A 101 4.46 3.32 0.08
N ILE A 102 5.22 2.34 0.55
CA ILE A 102 6.23 1.65 -0.26
C ILE A 102 5.66 0.36 -0.84
N PRO A 103 5.49 0.26 -2.17
CA PRO A 103 4.86 -0.90 -2.82
C PRO A 103 5.58 -2.24 -2.57
N VAL A 104 6.89 -2.19 -2.28
CA VAL A 104 7.73 -3.37 -2.06
C VAL A 104 7.53 -3.97 -0.66
N ILE A 105 7.04 -3.19 0.31
CA ILE A 105 6.78 -3.67 1.66
C ILE A 105 5.40 -4.34 1.70
N PRO A 106 5.33 -5.65 2.02
CA PRO A 106 4.05 -6.33 2.13
C PRO A 106 3.19 -5.71 3.24
N SER A 107 2.00 -5.24 2.90
CA SER A 107 1.08 -4.58 3.84
C SER A 107 0.73 -5.45 5.05
N VAL A 108 0.75 -6.78 4.89
CA VAL A 108 0.55 -7.73 5.99
C VAL A 108 1.59 -7.58 7.11
N LEU A 109 2.85 -7.24 6.77
CA LEU A 109 3.91 -7.00 7.75
C LEU A 109 3.65 -5.71 8.53
N VAL A 110 3.20 -4.66 7.83
CA VAL A 110 2.85 -3.37 8.44
C VAL A 110 1.64 -3.53 9.36
N ASN A 111 0.62 -4.27 8.90
CA ASN A 111 -0.56 -4.61 9.70
C ASN A 111 -0.19 -5.40 10.96
N TYR A 112 0.70 -6.38 10.82
CA TYR A 112 1.16 -7.17 11.98
C TYR A 112 1.96 -6.32 12.96
N ALA A 113 2.84 -5.44 12.49
CA ALA A 113 3.56 -4.51 13.35
C ALA A 113 2.60 -3.57 14.09
N GLY A 114 1.61 -3.02 13.40
CA GLY A 114 0.57 -2.19 14.00
C GLY A 114 -0.25 -2.92 15.07
N ALA A 115 -0.56 -4.21 14.85
CA ALA A 115 -1.24 -5.05 15.83
C ALA A 115 -0.36 -5.31 17.06
N ARG A 116 0.92 -5.62 16.87
CA ARG A 116 1.88 -5.86 17.97
C ARG A 116 2.15 -4.61 18.81
N LEU A 117 2.12 -3.43 18.20
CA LEU A 117 2.29 -2.15 18.86
C LEU A 117 0.97 -1.62 19.48
N ASN A 118 -0.10 -2.41 19.44
CA ASN A 118 -1.42 -2.05 19.97
C ASN A 118 -1.92 -0.69 19.47
N VAL A 119 -1.66 -0.36 18.19
CA VAL A 119 -2.08 0.90 17.58
C VAL A 119 -3.61 1.01 17.65
N SER A 120 -4.13 2.09 18.22
CA SER A 120 -5.57 2.30 18.33
C SER A 120 -6.24 2.36 16.95
N ARG A 121 -7.53 1.99 16.86
CA ARG A 121 -8.27 1.95 15.58
C ARG A 121 -8.25 3.29 14.84
N LYS A 122 -8.44 4.41 15.56
CA LYS A 122 -8.42 5.76 14.96
C LYS A 122 -7.05 6.09 14.35
N ARG A 123 -5.96 5.84 15.08
CA ARG A 123 -4.60 6.07 14.59
C ARG A 123 -4.27 5.16 13.41
N TYR A 124 -4.69 3.90 13.48
CA TYR A 124 -4.50 2.96 12.38
C TYR A 124 -5.23 3.39 11.11
N LEU A 125 -6.50 3.82 11.21
CA LEU A 125 -7.25 4.34 10.05
C LEU A 125 -6.55 5.56 9.43
N ALA A 126 -6.07 6.50 10.24
CA ALA A 126 -5.30 7.63 9.73
C ALA A 126 -4.03 7.18 8.99
N MET A 127 -3.26 6.25 9.58
CA MET A 127 -2.05 5.69 8.97
C MET A 127 -2.32 5.01 7.63
N VAL A 128 -3.32 4.11 7.57
CA VAL A 128 -3.60 3.35 6.35
C VAL A 128 -4.19 4.27 5.27
N THR A 129 -5.01 5.24 5.64
CA THR A 129 -5.57 6.23 4.71
C THR A 129 -4.48 7.05 4.04
N VAL A 130 -3.58 7.62 4.82
CA VAL A 130 -2.45 8.41 4.29
C VAL A 130 -1.44 7.50 3.57
N GLY A 131 -1.10 6.37 4.17
CA GLY A 131 -0.08 5.46 3.66
C GLY A 131 -0.45 4.78 2.34
N MET A 132 -1.75 4.46 2.14
CA MET A 132 -2.20 3.81 0.90
C MET A 132 -2.45 4.80 -0.25
N ALA A 133 -2.48 6.11 -0.02
CA ALA A 133 -2.73 7.08 -1.07
C ALA A 133 -1.65 7.06 -2.18
N PRO A 134 -0.33 7.13 -1.89
CA PRO A 134 0.69 7.12 -2.93
C PRO A 134 0.70 5.85 -3.79
N THR A 135 0.61 4.67 -3.16
CA THR A 135 0.60 3.39 -3.88
C THR A 135 -0.64 3.22 -4.73
N SER A 136 -1.82 3.59 -4.20
CA SER A 136 -3.08 3.53 -4.95
C SER A 136 -3.06 4.47 -6.16
N PHE A 137 -2.46 5.65 -6.00
CA PHE A 137 -2.25 6.60 -7.09
C PHE A 137 -1.31 6.01 -8.16
N LEU A 138 -0.16 5.48 -7.77
CA LEU A 138 0.82 4.91 -8.70
C LEU A 138 0.23 3.77 -9.53
N TYR A 139 -0.54 2.88 -8.93
CA TYR A 139 -1.17 1.78 -9.65
C TYR A 139 -2.25 2.28 -10.62
N ALA A 140 -3.08 3.23 -10.21
CA ALA A 140 -4.13 3.77 -11.08
C ALA A 140 -3.57 4.55 -12.26
N PHE A 141 -2.59 5.43 -12.02
CA PHE A 141 -1.93 6.19 -13.07
C PHE A 141 -1.07 5.32 -13.98
N GLY A 142 -0.38 4.32 -13.41
CA GLY A 142 0.37 3.33 -14.17
C GLY A 142 -0.54 2.51 -15.08
N GLY A 143 -1.67 2.04 -14.59
CA GLY A 143 -2.67 1.32 -15.38
C GLY A 143 -3.22 2.15 -16.55
N ASP A 144 -3.62 3.39 -16.30
CA ASP A 144 -4.08 4.32 -17.34
C ASP A 144 -2.97 4.63 -18.37
N ALA A 145 -1.74 4.78 -17.89
CA ALA A 145 -0.59 5.06 -18.77
C ALA A 145 -0.25 3.88 -19.69
N ILE A 146 -0.31 2.65 -19.16
CA ILE A 146 -0.13 1.41 -19.93
C ILE A 146 -1.21 1.32 -21.00
N PHE A 147 -2.46 1.53 -20.61
CA PHE A 147 -3.59 1.43 -21.52
C PHE A 147 -3.53 2.43 -22.69
N LYS A 148 -3.11 3.66 -22.42
CA LYS A 148 -2.97 4.72 -23.40
C LYS A 148 -1.68 4.64 -24.22
N GLY A 149 -0.79 3.69 -23.93
CA GLY A 149 0.53 3.59 -24.54
C GLY A 149 1.39 4.85 -24.30
N ASN A 150 1.12 5.59 -23.20
CA ASN A 150 1.78 6.85 -22.93
C ASN A 150 3.09 6.66 -22.18
N ILE A 151 4.16 6.48 -22.93
CA ILE A 151 5.50 6.20 -22.41
C ILE A 151 5.99 7.31 -21.44
N ARG A 152 5.63 8.57 -21.70
CA ARG A 152 6.02 9.69 -20.81
C ARG A 152 5.40 9.55 -19.42
N ARG A 153 4.13 9.13 -19.34
CA ARG A 153 3.46 8.87 -18.06
C ARG A 153 4.03 7.66 -17.35
N LEU A 154 4.39 6.60 -18.09
CA LEU A 154 5.06 5.42 -17.52
C LEU A 154 6.41 5.79 -16.90
N ILE A 155 7.20 6.60 -17.60
CA ILE A 155 8.47 7.13 -17.07
C ILE A 155 8.19 7.98 -15.80
N GLY A 156 7.17 8.83 -15.81
CA GLY A 156 6.77 9.62 -14.63
C GLY A 156 6.40 8.75 -13.42
N VAL A 157 5.66 7.67 -13.63
CA VAL A 157 5.32 6.69 -12.58
C VAL A 157 6.58 5.99 -12.06
N ALA A 158 7.48 5.56 -12.96
CA ALA A 158 8.74 4.95 -12.56
C ALA A 158 9.62 5.90 -11.72
N ILE A 159 9.73 7.17 -12.14
CA ILE A 159 10.44 8.21 -11.38
C ILE A 159 9.79 8.42 -10.00
N ALA A 160 8.47 8.48 -9.92
CA ALA A 160 7.77 8.63 -8.64
C ALA A 160 8.04 7.45 -7.68
N ILE A 161 8.08 6.23 -8.19
CA ILE A 161 8.47 5.06 -7.41
C ILE A 161 9.92 5.18 -6.92
N LEU A 162 10.85 5.60 -7.77
CA LEU A 162 12.25 5.80 -7.39
C LEU A 162 12.39 6.90 -6.33
N ILE A 163 11.64 7.99 -6.44
CA ILE A 163 11.62 9.06 -5.42
C ILE A 163 11.11 8.51 -4.09
N LEU A 164 10.02 7.73 -4.06
CA LEU A 164 9.50 7.13 -2.83
C LEU A 164 10.53 6.20 -2.17
N ILE A 165 11.22 5.38 -2.98
CA ILE A 165 12.29 4.51 -2.50
C ILE A 165 13.46 5.36 -1.98
N GLY A 166 13.86 6.40 -2.70
CA GLY A 166 14.91 7.32 -2.30
C GLY A 166 14.59 8.04 -0.98
N CYS A 167 13.39 8.58 -0.84
CA CYS A 167 12.92 9.18 0.41
C CYS A 167 12.97 8.19 1.58
N TYR A 168 12.54 6.95 1.34
CA TYR A 168 12.63 5.90 2.36
C TYR A 168 14.09 5.64 2.79
N LEU A 169 15.01 5.50 1.83
CA LEU A 169 16.40 5.26 2.11
C LEU A 169 17.06 6.44 2.85
N LEU A 170 16.70 7.67 2.49
CA LEU A 170 17.16 8.89 3.19
C LEU A 170 16.64 8.93 4.63
N VAL A 171 15.35 8.72 4.85
CA VAL A 171 14.75 8.68 6.19
C VAL A 171 15.43 7.58 7.01
N ARG A 172 15.65 6.40 6.43
CA ARG A 172 16.37 5.30 7.08
C ARG A 172 17.78 5.70 7.48
N LYS A 173 18.55 6.35 6.58
CA LYS A 173 19.94 6.78 6.84
C LYS A 173 20.02 7.85 7.92
N ILE A 174 19.12 8.85 7.88
CA ILE A 174 19.06 9.91 8.89
C ILE A 174 18.79 9.31 10.27
N TRP A 175 17.88 8.34 10.35
CA TRP A 175 17.55 7.70 11.61
C TRP A 175 18.68 6.81 12.16
N GLN A 176 19.39 6.08 11.31
CA GLN A 176 20.57 5.30 11.71
C GLN A 176 21.67 6.21 12.26
N ASN A 177 21.96 7.31 11.61
CA ASN A 177 22.97 8.27 12.07
C ASN A 177 22.60 8.94 13.42
N HIS A 178 21.28 9.09 13.72
CA HIS A 178 20.84 9.59 15.01
C HIS A 178 21.00 8.55 16.13
N GLU A 179 20.87 7.27 15.82
CA GLU A 179 21.07 6.19 16.79
C GLU A 179 22.54 6.02 17.16
N GLU A 180 23.46 6.08 16.19
CA GLU A 180 24.89 6.02 16.45
C GLU A 180 25.38 7.20 17.33
N LYS A 181 24.87 8.41 17.08
CA LYS A 181 25.23 9.60 17.89
C LYS A 181 24.63 9.57 19.30
N ALA A 182 23.54 8.83 19.53
CA ALA A 182 22.94 8.66 20.85
C ALA A 182 23.61 7.55 21.68
N ALA A 183 24.27 6.58 21.01
CA ALA A 183 24.99 5.49 21.67
C ALA A 183 26.42 5.88 22.06
N THR A 184 26.96 6.98 21.51
CA THR A 184 28.30 7.51 21.79
C THR A 184 28.31 8.65 22.83
N LYS A 185 27.15 8.98 23.41
CA LYS A 185 26.99 9.87 24.55
C LYS A 185 26.54 9.11 25.79
#